data_e7c1ee3fb7b344f2da6442d2d30d0d9d
#
_entry.id   e7c1ee3fb7b344f2da6442d2d30d0d9d
#
_cell.length_a   1.000
_cell.length_b   1.000
_cell.length_c   1.000
_cell.angle_alpha   90.00
_cell.angle_beta   90.00
_cell.angle_gamma   90.00
#
_symmetry.space_group_name_H-M   'P 1'
#
loop_
_entity.id
_entity.type
_entity.pdbx_description
1 polymer ?
#
loop_
_entity_poly.entity_id
_entity_poly.type
_entity_poly.pdbx_seq_one_letter_code
_entity_poly.pdbx_strand_id
1 'polypeptide(L)'
;MPSPFLPLPGTYACVVLYLGLLGIAGAALADPVEVPQSPQPVPSAQCAAFYIDVPSAGNRVANLMMGSVVGKAAWMGQLKALMARGAEPPMTRLVVAGESEDVTRKAVQSALDTFKQQRLSHLTLTVVGTSPKMQGLQSTAEQSGITFRAVPPEPSAASPASRAEAYLRGVCD
;
A
#
# COMPACT_ATOMS: atom_id res chain seq x y z
N MET A 1 -16.87 40.01 -16.33
CA MET A 1 -17.77 40.09 -15.14
C MET A 1 -17.29 39.04 -14.14
N PRO A 2 -16.62 39.42 -13.07
CA PRO A 2 -16.14 38.51 -12.06
C PRO A 2 -17.16 38.39 -10.92
N SER A 3 -17.50 37.16 -10.53
CA SER A 3 -18.34 36.87 -9.37
C SER A 3 -17.49 36.81 -8.10
N PRO A 4 -17.93 37.38 -7.00
CA PRO A 4 -17.19 37.37 -5.74
C PRO A 4 -17.50 36.10 -4.92
N PHE A 5 -16.45 35.41 -4.49
CA PHE A 5 -16.53 34.37 -3.46
C PHE A 5 -16.61 35.00 -2.07
N LEU A 6 -17.65 34.66 -1.33
CA LEU A 6 -17.81 34.99 0.09
C LEU A 6 -17.11 33.90 0.96
N PRO A 7 -16.36 34.29 1.99
CA PRO A 7 -15.87 33.35 2.99
C PRO A 7 -16.88 33.20 4.12
N LEU A 8 -17.15 31.94 4.53
CA LEU A 8 -17.91 31.60 5.72
C LEU A 8 -16.97 31.46 6.94
N PRO A 9 -17.25 32.11 8.05
CA PRO A 9 -16.57 31.87 9.31
C PRO A 9 -17.31 30.80 10.13
N GLY A 10 -16.65 29.81 10.61
CA GLY A 10 -17.17 28.77 11.49
C GLY A 10 -16.20 28.38 12.59
N THR A 11 -15.94 29.33 13.50
CA THR A 11 -15.26 29.08 14.77
C THR A 11 -16.25 28.48 15.78
N TYR A 12 -16.05 27.22 16.16
CA TYR A 12 -16.68 26.68 17.36
C TYR A 12 -15.59 26.35 18.40
N ALA A 13 -15.43 27.28 19.33
CA ALA A 13 -14.72 27.07 20.58
C ALA A 13 -15.68 26.38 21.57
N CYS A 14 -15.43 25.11 21.92
CA CYS A 14 -16.04 24.49 23.08
C CYS A 14 -15.08 24.61 24.26
N VAL A 15 -15.32 25.63 25.10
CA VAL A 15 -14.78 25.76 26.44
C VAL A 15 -15.67 24.92 27.37
N VAL A 16 -15.14 23.82 27.91
CA VAL A 16 -15.77 23.11 29.01
C VAL A 16 -15.04 23.44 30.30
N LEU A 17 -15.65 24.30 31.07
CA LEU A 17 -15.30 24.62 32.47
C LEU A 17 -15.80 23.46 33.35
N TYR A 18 -14.89 22.74 34.01
CA TYR A 18 -15.21 21.86 35.13
C TYR A 18 -14.68 22.47 36.42
N LEU A 19 -15.58 23.08 37.16
CA LEU A 19 -15.49 23.43 38.59
C LEU A 19 -16.13 22.29 39.39
N GLY A 20 -15.43 21.84 40.39
CA GLY A 20 -16.16 21.13 41.41
C GLY A 20 -15.41 20.07 42.17
N LEU A 21 -15.07 20.44 43.30
CA LEU A 21 -15.26 20.00 44.68
C LEU A 21 -14.10 19.21 45.31
N LEU A 22 -13.57 19.90 46.32
CA LEU A 22 -12.80 19.36 47.43
C LEU A 22 -13.50 18.20 48.15
N GLY A 23 -12.78 17.10 48.30
CA GLY A 23 -13.10 16.04 49.25
C GLY A 23 -11.83 15.55 49.92
N ILE A 24 -11.63 16.00 51.16
CA ILE A 24 -10.58 15.55 52.06
C ILE A 24 -11.06 14.26 52.72
N ALA A 25 -10.27 13.18 52.70
CA ALA A 25 -10.03 12.31 53.85
C ALA A 25 -9.35 10.98 53.45
N GLY A 26 -8.36 10.61 54.25
CA GLY A 26 -8.07 9.22 54.50
C GLY A 26 -6.70 8.73 53.99
N ALA A 27 -5.69 8.89 54.84
CA ALA A 27 -4.39 8.21 54.75
C ALA A 27 -4.58 6.69 54.81
N ALA A 28 -4.01 6.00 53.84
CA ALA A 28 -3.47 4.65 54.00
C ALA A 28 -2.26 4.55 53.11
N LEU A 29 -1.08 4.63 53.73
CA LEU A 29 0.21 4.28 53.10
C LEU A 29 0.17 2.76 52.87
N ALA A 30 -0.23 2.37 51.67
CA ALA A 30 0.07 1.06 51.14
C ALA A 30 1.10 1.31 50.03
N ASP A 31 2.34 0.81 50.25
CA ASP A 31 3.34 0.78 49.22
C ASP A 31 2.75 0.14 47.98
N PRO A 32 2.80 0.80 46.78
CA PRO A 32 2.41 0.13 45.57
C PRO A 32 3.42 -0.97 45.29
N VAL A 33 3.00 -2.20 45.50
CA VAL A 33 3.71 -3.37 44.96
C VAL A 33 3.79 -3.14 43.46
N GLU A 34 4.99 -2.76 43.01
CA GLU A 34 5.32 -2.65 41.60
C GLU A 34 5.22 -4.05 40.97
N VAL A 35 4.02 -4.36 40.46
CA VAL A 35 3.79 -5.58 39.68
C VAL A 35 4.69 -5.42 38.45
N PRO A 36 5.64 -6.35 38.21
CA PRO A 36 6.45 -6.30 37.00
C PRO A 36 5.50 -6.33 35.82
N GLN A 37 5.36 -5.21 35.14
CA GLN A 37 4.61 -5.15 33.88
C GLN A 37 5.33 -6.10 32.92
N SER A 38 4.71 -7.23 32.64
CA SER A 38 5.12 -8.09 31.55
C SER A 38 5.32 -7.21 30.32
N PRO A 39 6.45 -7.34 29.61
CA PRO A 39 6.70 -6.51 28.44
C PRO A 39 5.51 -6.66 27.50
N GLN A 40 4.76 -5.57 27.34
CA GLN A 40 3.65 -5.54 26.36
C GLN A 40 4.30 -5.81 25.01
N PRO A 41 3.77 -6.78 24.23
CA PRO A 41 4.27 -7.00 22.89
C PRO A 41 4.17 -5.67 22.15
N VAL A 42 5.35 -5.13 21.77
CA VAL A 42 5.43 -3.95 20.89
C VAL A 42 4.57 -4.28 19.69
N PRO A 43 3.56 -3.45 19.33
CA PRO A 43 2.75 -3.74 18.16
C PRO A 43 3.71 -3.87 16.98
N SER A 44 3.78 -5.08 16.44
CA SER A 44 4.59 -5.40 15.26
C SER A 44 4.25 -4.34 14.22
N ALA A 45 5.25 -3.65 13.69
CA ALA A 45 5.07 -2.58 12.71
C ALA A 45 4.06 -3.08 11.67
N GLN A 46 2.86 -2.50 11.68
CA GLN A 46 1.73 -3.02 10.91
C GLN A 46 2.11 -2.99 9.43
N CYS A 47 2.39 -4.14 8.88
CA CYS A 47 2.63 -4.32 7.47
C CYS A 47 1.28 -4.54 6.78
N ALA A 48 1.01 -3.76 5.75
CA ALA A 48 -0.16 -3.95 4.89
C ALA A 48 0.26 -4.64 3.60
N ALA A 49 -0.20 -5.87 3.37
CA ALA A 49 0.06 -6.64 2.18
C ALA A 49 -1.16 -6.65 1.24
N PHE A 50 -0.93 -6.38 -0.03
CA PHE A 50 -1.94 -6.32 -1.08
C PHE A 50 -1.52 -7.14 -2.29
N TYR A 51 -2.51 -7.67 -2.99
CA TYR A 51 -2.33 -8.40 -4.24
C TYR A 51 -3.20 -7.79 -5.35
N ILE A 52 -2.62 -7.60 -6.52
CA ILE A 52 -3.34 -7.21 -7.75
C ILE A 52 -3.10 -8.26 -8.81
N ASP A 53 -4.19 -8.84 -9.30
CA ASP A 53 -4.15 -9.69 -10.49
C ASP A 53 -4.41 -8.84 -11.73
N VAL A 54 -3.43 -8.81 -12.62
CA VAL A 54 -3.52 -8.05 -13.87
C VAL A 54 -4.27 -8.92 -14.89
N PRO A 55 -5.45 -8.52 -15.32
CA PRO A 55 -6.21 -9.31 -16.29
C PRO A 55 -5.47 -9.40 -17.62
N SER A 56 -5.57 -10.55 -18.27
CA SER A 56 -5.06 -10.81 -19.59
C SER A 56 -6.17 -11.28 -20.52
N ALA A 57 -5.98 -11.07 -21.81
CA ALA A 57 -6.84 -11.71 -22.80
C ALA A 57 -6.30 -13.10 -23.14
N GLY A 58 -7.18 -14.03 -23.53
CA GLY A 58 -6.81 -15.42 -23.80
C GLY A 58 -5.91 -15.65 -25.02
N ASN A 59 -5.49 -14.59 -25.71
CA ASN A 59 -4.57 -14.70 -26.83
C ASN A 59 -3.57 -13.54 -26.94
N ARG A 60 -2.46 -13.79 -27.64
CA ARG A 60 -1.34 -12.84 -27.74
C ARG A 60 -1.71 -11.51 -28.41
N VAL A 61 -2.57 -11.56 -29.45
CA VAL A 61 -2.96 -10.36 -30.20
C VAL A 61 -3.81 -9.45 -29.33
N ALA A 62 -4.80 -10.02 -28.62
CA ALA A 62 -5.62 -9.26 -27.69
C ALA A 62 -4.80 -8.69 -26.53
N ASN A 63 -3.79 -9.40 -26.03
CA ASN A 63 -2.87 -8.90 -25.01
C ASN A 63 -2.02 -7.71 -25.50
N LEU A 64 -1.60 -7.71 -26.77
CA LEU A 64 -0.93 -6.55 -27.37
C LEU A 64 -1.85 -5.32 -27.41
N MET A 65 -3.11 -5.51 -27.77
CA MET A 65 -4.12 -4.44 -27.78
C MET A 65 -4.44 -3.97 -26.36
N MET A 66 -4.61 -4.88 -25.41
CA MET A 66 -4.77 -4.53 -23.98
C MET A 66 -3.62 -3.68 -23.47
N GLY A 67 -2.40 -3.97 -23.86
CA GLY A 67 -1.22 -3.20 -23.48
C GLY A 67 -1.29 -1.71 -23.87
N SER A 68 -2.06 -1.35 -24.90
CA SER A 68 -2.24 0.05 -25.33
C SER A 68 -3.28 0.81 -24.49
N VAL A 69 -4.21 0.10 -23.83
CA VAL A 69 -5.30 0.69 -23.04
C VAL A 69 -5.19 0.45 -21.53
N VAL A 70 -4.14 -0.26 -21.11
CA VAL A 70 -3.88 -0.62 -19.71
C VAL A 70 -4.01 0.60 -18.77
N GLY A 71 -3.46 1.73 -19.16
CA GLY A 71 -3.49 2.95 -18.34
C GLY A 71 -4.89 3.51 -18.05
N LYS A 72 -5.90 3.11 -18.84
CA LYS A 72 -7.31 3.54 -18.72
C LYS A 72 -8.21 2.50 -18.05
N ALA A 73 -7.70 1.31 -17.76
CA ALA A 73 -8.46 0.24 -17.15
C ALA A 73 -8.85 0.59 -15.70
N ALA A 74 -10.05 0.20 -15.27
CA ALA A 74 -10.54 0.51 -13.91
C ALA A 74 -9.63 -0.04 -12.80
N TRP A 75 -9.10 -1.24 -12.96
CA TRP A 75 -8.16 -1.86 -12.02
C TRP A 75 -6.82 -1.11 -11.92
N MET A 76 -6.44 -0.35 -12.94
CA MET A 76 -5.25 0.50 -12.90
C MET A 76 -5.37 1.62 -11.86
N GLY A 77 -6.58 2.15 -11.66
CA GLY A 77 -6.87 3.10 -10.58
C GLY A 77 -6.60 2.49 -9.22
N GLN A 78 -6.99 1.23 -9.00
CA GLN A 78 -6.72 0.49 -7.77
C GLN A 78 -5.23 0.24 -7.58
N LEU A 79 -4.50 -0.16 -8.62
CA LEU A 79 -3.05 -0.34 -8.58
C LEU A 79 -2.35 0.95 -8.13
N LYS A 80 -2.68 2.08 -8.77
CA LYS A 80 -2.12 3.39 -8.41
C LYS A 80 -2.48 3.82 -6.99
N ALA A 81 -3.72 3.60 -6.57
CA ALA A 81 -4.15 3.92 -5.20
C ALA A 81 -3.38 3.12 -4.14
N LEU A 82 -3.10 1.84 -4.39
CA LEU A 82 -2.30 1.02 -3.50
C LEU A 82 -0.82 1.44 -3.51
N MET A 83 -0.26 1.79 -4.66
CA MET A 83 1.11 2.32 -4.73
C MET A 83 1.26 3.64 -3.98
N ALA A 84 0.28 4.54 -4.07
CA ALA A 84 0.28 5.83 -3.39
C ALA A 84 0.36 5.69 -1.86
N ARG A 85 -0.13 4.59 -1.29
CA ARG A 85 0.02 4.31 0.16
C ARG A 85 1.47 4.18 0.61
N GLY A 86 2.38 3.85 -0.31
CA GLY A 86 3.80 3.79 -0.02
C GLY A 86 4.49 5.15 0.20
N ALA A 87 3.77 6.26 0.07
CA ALA A 87 4.30 7.59 0.39
C ALA A 87 4.46 7.80 1.91
N GLU A 88 3.63 7.13 2.71
CA GLU A 88 3.56 7.29 4.17
C GLU A 88 3.58 5.94 4.88
N PRO A 89 4.03 5.87 6.16
CA PRO A 89 3.89 4.66 6.97
C PRO A 89 2.41 4.31 7.21
N PRO A 90 2.08 3.04 7.45
CA PRO A 90 2.98 1.90 7.60
C PRO A 90 3.54 1.35 6.29
N MET A 91 4.53 0.45 6.38
CA MET A 91 5.10 -0.22 5.20
C MET A 91 4.00 -0.93 4.41
N THR A 92 3.89 -0.61 3.14
CA THR A 92 2.97 -1.25 2.19
C THR A 92 3.74 -2.25 1.33
N ARG A 93 3.27 -3.49 1.28
CA ARG A 93 3.82 -4.53 0.41
C ARG A 93 2.78 -4.88 -0.65
N LEU A 94 3.11 -4.61 -1.89
CA LEU A 94 2.22 -4.80 -3.03
C LEU A 94 2.78 -5.86 -3.96
N VAL A 95 2.02 -6.90 -4.20
CA VAL A 95 2.32 -7.94 -5.18
C VAL A 95 1.46 -7.72 -6.41
N VAL A 96 2.08 -7.70 -7.58
CA VAL A 96 1.42 -7.55 -8.87
C VAL A 96 1.75 -8.78 -9.72
N ALA A 97 0.73 -9.51 -10.11
CA ALA A 97 0.84 -10.70 -10.95
C ALA A 97 -0.19 -10.66 -12.08
N GLY A 98 -0.04 -11.53 -13.06
CA GLY A 98 -0.99 -11.72 -14.15
C GLY A 98 -0.54 -12.86 -15.06
N GLU A 99 -1.44 -13.40 -15.85
CA GLU A 99 -1.13 -14.49 -16.77
C GLU A 99 -0.19 -14.06 -17.91
N SER A 100 -0.27 -12.78 -18.31
CA SER A 100 0.58 -12.21 -19.35
C SER A 100 1.64 -11.30 -18.74
N GLU A 101 2.88 -11.76 -18.75
CA GLU A 101 4.02 -11.00 -18.27
C GLU A 101 4.19 -9.64 -18.98
N ASP A 102 3.96 -9.58 -20.29
CA ASP A 102 4.04 -8.34 -21.06
C ASP A 102 2.94 -7.33 -20.64
N VAL A 103 1.72 -7.78 -20.36
CA VAL A 103 0.63 -6.91 -19.87
C VAL A 103 0.93 -6.43 -18.45
N THR A 104 1.35 -7.34 -17.58
CA THR A 104 1.75 -7.03 -16.20
C THR A 104 2.89 -5.99 -16.18
N ARG A 105 3.91 -6.20 -16.98
CA ARG A 105 5.04 -5.26 -17.11
C ARG A 105 4.57 -3.87 -17.55
N LYS A 106 3.74 -3.78 -18.60
CA LYS A 106 3.20 -2.50 -19.09
C LYS A 106 2.32 -1.81 -18.05
N ALA A 107 1.56 -2.58 -17.29
CA ALA A 107 0.74 -2.07 -16.19
C ALA A 107 1.61 -1.42 -15.11
N VAL A 108 2.61 -2.14 -14.63
CA VAL A 108 3.54 -1.65 -13.62
C VAL A 108 4.32 -0.44 -14.13
N GLN A 109 4.82 -0.48 -15.38
CA GLN A 109 5.51 0.65 -15.99
C GLN A 109 4.62 1.90 -16.02
N SER A 110 3.37 1.77 -16.49
CA SER A 110 2.41 2.88 -16.53
C SER A 110 2.07 3.44 -15.15
N ALA A 111 2.02 2.57 -14.13
CA ALA A 111 1.83 3.00 -12.75
C ALA A 111 3.06 3.74 -12.22
N LEU A 112 4.27 3.20 -12.38
CA LEU A 112 5.52 3.84 -11.99
C LEU A 112 5.71 5.20 -12.66
N ASP A 113 5.37 5.33 -13.94
CA ASP A 113 5.45 6.59 -14.67
C ASP A 113 4.59 7.70 -14.05
N THR A 114 3.50 7.33 -13.39
CA THR A 114 2.65 8.29 -12.65
C THR A 114 3.35 8.86 -11.42
N PHE A 115 4.26 8.08 -10.81
CA PHE A 115 4.92 8.42 -9.55
C PHE A 115 6.39 8.85 -9.69
N LYS A 116 6.87 9.13 -10.90
CA LYS A 116 8.28 9.50 -11.16
C LYS A 116 8.80 10.68 -10.32
N GLN A 117 7.90 11.58 -9.89
CA GLN A 117 8.26 12.74 -9.08
C GLN A 117 7.88 12.60 -7.60
N GLN A 118 7.38 11.43 -7.19
CA GLN A 118 6.96 11.17 -5.83
C GLN A 118 7.86 10.13 -5.17
N ARG A 119 8.13 10.30 -3.89
CA ARG A 119 8.83 9.30 -3.09
C ARG A 119 7.83 8.33 -2.46
N LEU A 120 8.05 7.05 -2.72
CA LEU A 120 7.25 5.94 -2.19
C LEU A 120 8.14 5.02 -1.34
N SER A 121 8.88 5.60 -0.39
CA SER A 121 9.90 4.89 0.41
C SER A 121 9.35 3.81 1.34
N HIS A 122 8.04 3.82 1.57
CA HIS A 122 7.34 2.81 2.36
C HIS A 122 6.65 1.75 1.50
N LEU A 123 7.00 1.66 0.19
CA LEU A 123 6.47 0.65 -0.72
C LEU A 123 7.52 -0.41 -1.05
N THR A 124 7.17 -1.67 -0.80
CA THR A 124 7.83 -2.83 -1.43
C THR A 124 6.93 -3.33 -2.55
N LEU A 125 7.42 -3.27 -3.78
CA LEU A 125 6.71 -3.72 -4.97
C LEU A 125 7.31 -5.04 -5.47
N THR A 126 6.55 -6.12 -5.36
CA THR A 126 6.90 -7.42 -5.92
C THR A 126 6.13 -7.65 -7.21
N VAL A 127 6.84 -7.90 -8.30
CA VAL A 127 6.23 -8.18 -9.61
C VAL A 127 6.53 -9.62 -10.00
N VAL A 128 5.51 -10.36 -10.38
CA VAL A 128 5.65 -11.75 -10.81
C VAL A 128 6.01 -11.80 -12.29
N GLY A 129 7.19 -12.34 -12.57
CA GLY A 129 7.72 -12.51 -13.93
C GLY A 129 9.21 -12.81 -13.90
N THR A 130 9.68 -13.56 -14.90
CA THR A 130 11.06 -14.04 -14.97
C THR A 130 11.92 -13.31 -15.97
N SER A 131 11.32 -12.53 -16.85
CA SER A 131 12.06 -12.00 -17.99
C SER A 131 13.02 -10.87 -17.60
N PRO A 132 14.15 -10.72 -18.32
CA PRO A 132 15.00 -9.55 -18.21
C PRO A 132 14.25 -8.22 -18.38
N LYS A 133 13.09 -8.26 -19.03
CA LYS A 133 12.20 -7.10 -19.19
C LYS A 133 11.63 -6.58 -17.86
N MET A 134 11.46 -7.46 -16.86
CA MET A 134 11.05 -7.05 -15.52
C MET A 134 12.15 -6.29 -14.79
N GLN A 135 13.42 -6.64 -15.04
CA GLN A 135 14.55 -5.93 -14.45
C GLN A 135 14.62 -4.46 -14.91
N GLY A 136 14.13 -4.16 -16.14
CA GLY A 136 14.04 -2.78 -16.62
C GLY A 136 13.10 -1.89 -15.79
N LEU A 137 12.19 -2.46 -14.97
CA LEU A 137 11.33 -1.72 -14.07
C LEU A 137 12.05 -1.30 -12.79
N GLN A 138 13.10 -2.03 -12.40
CA GLN A 138 13.80 -1.82 -11.15
C GLN A 138 14.36 -0.40 -11.03
N SER A 139 15.08 0.05 -12.06
CA SER A 139 15.68 1.40 -12.05
C SER A 139 14.64 2.51 -11.92
N THR A 140 13.47 2.35 -12.57
CA THR A 140 12.36 3.32 -12.46
C THR A 140 11.73 3.29 -11.07
N ALA A 141 11.57 2.12 -10.47
CA ALA A 141 11.03 1.95 -9.12
C ALA A 141 11.98 2.57 -8.07
N GLU A 142 13.27 2.28 -8.17
CA GLU A 142 14.30 2.80 -7.27
C GLU A 142 14.42 4.32 -7.30
N GLN A 143 14.23 4.96 -8.46
CA GLN A 143 14.18 6.42 -8.58
C GLN A 143 13.08 7.05 -7.73
N SER A 144 11.97 6.32 -7.54
CA SER A 144 10.87 6.72 -6.65
C SER A 144 11.05 6.23 -5.20
N GLY A 145 12.18 5.63 -4.86
CA GLY A 145 12.47 5.09 -3.53
C GLY A 145 11.73 3.79 -3.20
N ILE A 146 11.18 3.11 -4.20
CA ILE A 146 10.44 1.85 -4.04
C ILE A 146 11.44 0.70 -3.92
N THR A 147 11.26 -0.18 -2.93
CA THR A 147 11.96 -1.47 -2.89
C THR A 147 11.32 -2.41 -3.91
N PHE A 148 12.04 -2.70 -5.00
CA PHE A 148 11.54 -3.54 -6.10
C PHE A 148 12.07 -4.97 -6.01
N ARG A 149 11.18 -5.94 -6.32
CA ARG A 149 11.52 -7.37 -6.45
C ARG A 149 10.81 -7.97 -7.64
N ALA A 150 11.51 -8.71 -8.47
CA ALA A 150 10.93 -9.60 -9.48
C ALA A 150 11.03 -11.04 -8.98
N VAL A 151 9.93 -11.79 -9.03
CA VAL A 151 9.87 -13.17 -8.59
C VAL A 151 9.30 -14.06 -9.70
N PRO A 152 9.74 -15.32 -9.81
CA PRO A 152 9.21 -16.23 -10.82
C PRO A 152 7.74 -16.54 -10.56
N PRO A 153 6.96 -16.87 -11.61
CA PRO A 153 5.60 -17.35 -11.45
C PRO A 153 5.59 -18.70 -10.74
N GLU A 154 4.64 -18.86 -9.80
CA GLU A 154 4.42 -20.12 -9.09
C GLU A 154 3.61 -21.08 -9.98
N PRO A 155 4.17 -22.22 -10.41
CA PRO A 155 3.51 -23.12 -11.37
C PRO A 155 2.19 -23.71 -10.86
N SER A 156 2.07 -23.89 -9.54
CA SER A 156 0.89 -24.46 -8.88
C SER A 156 -0.26 -23.47 -8.76
N ALA A 157 -0.01 -22.16 -8.97
CA ALA A 157 -0.97 -21.09 -8.75
C ALA A 157 -1.76 -20.76 -10.03
N ALA A 158 -2.64 -21.67 -10.44
CA ALA A 158 -3.38 -21.57 -11.72
C ALA A 158 -4.52 -20.54 -11.69
N SER A 159 -5.10 -20.25 -10.52
CA SER A 159 -6.19 -19.26 -10.39
C SER A 159 -5.72 -17.95 -9.76
N PRO A 160 -6.42 -16.82 -9.97
CA PRO A 160 -6.09 -15.57 -9.26
C PRO A 160 -6.07 -15.71 -7.74
N ALA A 161 -7.00 -16.48 -7.17
CA ALA A 161 -7.07 -16.72 -5.74
C ALA A 161 -5.87 -17.54 -5.22
N SER A 162 -5.49 -18.62 -5.92
CA SER A 162 -4.32 -19.42 -5.54
C SER A 162 -3.01 -18.64 -5.70
N ARG A 163 -2.91 -17.76 -6.71
CA ARG A 163 -1.78 -16.83 -6.85
C ARG A 163 -1.70 -15.87 -5.68
N ALA A 164 -2.81 -15.23 -5.33
CA ALA A 164 -2.85 -14.30 -4.19
C ALA A 164 -2.38 -14.99 -2.90
N GLU A 165 -2.89 -16.19 -2.60
CA GLU A 165 -2.49 -16.96 -1.42
C GLU A 165 -0.99 -17.30 -1.44
N ALA A 166 -0.50 -17.80 -2.57
CA ALA A 166 0.91 -18.19 -2.71
C ALA A 166 1.87 -17.02 -2.49
N TYR A 167 1.58 -15.86 -3.05
CA TYR A 167 2.47 -14.70 -3.01
C TYR A 167 2.29 -13.82 -1.77
N LEU A 168 1.15 -13.89 -1.07
CA LEU A 168 0.95 -13.14 0.18
C LEU A 168 1.41 -13.90 1.42
N ARG A 169 1.62 -15.23 1.32
CA ARG A 169 2.08 -16.04 2.43
C ARG A 169 3.46 -15.58 2.90
N GLY A 170 3.60 -15.23 4.18
CA GLY A 170 4.87 -14.79 4.77
C GLY A 170 5.38 -13.43 4.30
N VAL A 171 4.57 -12.64 3.57
CA VAL A 171 5.01 -11.33 3.06
C VAL A 171 5.22 -10.31 4.17
N CYS A 172 4.56 -10.47 5.31
CA CYS A 172 4.66 -9.58 6.48
C CYS A 172 5.37 -10.21 7.69
N ASP A 173 5.99 -11.38 7.53
CA ASP A 173 6.77 -12.07 8.56
C ASP A 173 8.21 -11.55 8.65
#